data_06558f7684b5853d6a40890f50501f95
#
_entry.id   06558f7684b5853d6a40890f50501f95
#
_cell.length_a   1.000
_cell.length_b   1.000
_cell.length_c   1.000
_cell.angle_alpha   90.00
_cell.angle_beta   90.00
_cell.angle_gamma   90.00
#
_symmetry.space_group_name_H-M   'P 1'
#
loop_
_entity.id
_entity.type
_entity.pdbx_description
1 polymer ?
#
loop_
_entity_poly.entity_id
_entity_poly.type
_entity_poly.pdbx_seq_one_letter_code
_entity_poly.pdbx_strand_id
1 'polypeptide(L)'
;MKKKMSFRHALSVHFRAAKALHGVSRRFFPAATLYTVVGAILPYVTVFFSAQILKELALLRRPDVLRNWVIAGVLCTGLCAVAKAVLFQRTETMLDDLYGRKETLFCRKFFSMDYADVDKQETRDLRAQIAQNENWSSFGLMQVPEIYERTLKSLIGILSGIALTVTLFTSPVPESAGKLTALNNPLFILILAGVMILISILAGRLEEKATSYWSCVAEEATLSNRVFSFFGFIGEHKGRGADIRMYNQQNLVTFYWNGDSAFGATGKIGKLALGPIGGYSALGTGVVALITGFVYVFTCLKAWGGAFDVGSVTQYVGAATAMADSIFKLTAQLGNLKTNAGYLDATFRFLDIPNSMYQGSLTTEKRSDRQYEVEFRNVSFRYPGRVDWALKNVSMKFKVGKRLAIVGENGSGKTTFIKLLCRLYDPQEGEILLNGIDIRKYNYQDYMQIFSVVFQDFQLLSQPLGENVAGSAKYDRARATKALMDAGFGDRLAAMPKGLDTMLYKDFAEDGVEVSGGEAQKIAIARALYKDAPFIILDEPTAALDPIAEAEIYEKFNAISGDRTAIYISHRLSSCRFCDEIAVFSDGQVIQQGTHQALLAQETGKYAELWHAQAQYYTKQTPDAAEN
;
A
#
# COMPACT_ATOMS: atom_id res chain seq x y z
N MET A 1 17.99 4.79 -22.04
CA MET A 1 17.89 6.23 -21.67
C MET A 1 16.44 6.52 -21.26
N LYS A 2 16.17 6.70 -19.95
CA LYS A 2 14.82 7.11 -19.48
C LYS A 2 14.53 8.51 -20.06
N LYS A 3 13.36 8.67 -20.70
CA LYS A 3 12.89 9.94 -21.30
C LYS A 3 12.95 11.03 -20.23
N LYS A 4 13.64 12.16 -20.50
CA LYS A 4 13.72 13.29 -19.55
C LYS A 4 12.30 13.73 -19.18
N MET A 5 11.94 13.61 -17.91
CA MET A 5 10.64 14.01 -17.38
C MET A 5 10.42 15.51 -17.56
N SER A 6 9.29 15.88 -18.17
CA SER A 6 8.91 17.29 -18.34
C SER A 6 8.53 17.89 -16.98
N PHE A 7 8.95 19.13 -16.71
CA PHE A 7 8.57 19.85 -15.48
C PHE A 7 7.04 19.99 -15.33
N ARG A 8 6.34 20.24 -16.44
CA ARG A 8 4.86 20.31 -16.43
C ARG A 8 4.22 19.00 -15.99
N HIS A 9 4.72 17.88 -16.49
CA HIS A 9 4.23 16.56 -16.08
C HIS A 9 4.51 16.31 -14.59
N ALA A 10 5.72 16.59 -14.14
CA ALA A 10 6.08 16.44 -12.73
C ALA A 10 5.17 17.24 -11.80
N LEU A 11 4.89 18.50 -12.16
CA LEU A 11 3.99 19.36 -11.37
C LEU A 11 2.55 18.82 -11.36
N SER A 12 2.04 18.37 -12.52
CA SER A 12 0.70 17.79 -12.65
C SER A 12 0.52 16.55 -11.77
N VAL A 13 1.51 15.65 -11.78
CA VAL A 13 1.47 14.41 -10.98
C VAL A 13 1.53 14.72 -9.49
N HIS A 14 2.36 15.70 -9.07
CA HIS A 14 2.41 16.14 -7.66
C HIS A 14 1.10 16.79 -7.22
N PHE A 15 0.49 17.62 -8.05
CA PHE A 15 -0.81 18.22 -7.74
C PHE A 15 -1.89 17.14 -7.57
N ARG A 16 -1.87 16.13 -8.43
CA ARG A 16 -2.76 14.98 -8.32
C ARG A 16 -2.53 14.22 -7.00
N ALA A 17 -1.27 14.00 -6.63
CA ALA A 17 -0.90 13.34 -5.37
C ALA A 17 -1.32 14.17 -4.15
N ALA A 18 -1.08 15.48 -4.16
CA ALA A 18 -1.54 16.38 -3.11
C ALA A 18 -3.08 16.37 -2.97
N LYS A 19 -3.81 16.33 -4.09
CA LYS A 19 -5.28 16.21 -4.08
C LYS A 19 -5.73 14.86 -3.48
N ALA A 20 -5.06 13.76 -3.81
CA ALA A 20 -5.35 12.44 -3.25
C ALA A 20 -5.12 12.42 -1.73
N LEU A 21 -3.98 12.95 -1.25
CA LEU A 21 -3.66 13.06 0.17
C LEU A 21 -4.61 14.04 0.90
N HIS A 22 -5.02 15.14 0.26
CA HIS A 22 -6.03 16.06 0.82
C HIS A 22 -7.38 15.37 0.99
N GLY A 23 -7.73 14.43 0.09
CA GLY A 23 -8.92 13.58 0.24
C GLY A 23 -8.87 12.67 1.46
N VAL A 24 -7.68 12.26 1.88
CA VAL A 24 -7.44 11.43 3.08
C VAL A 24 -7.42 12.28 4.35
N SER A 25 -6.73 13.44 4.33
CA SER A 25 -6.62 14.36 5.47
C SER A 25 -6.79 15.81 5.02
N ARG A 26 -8.02 16.34 5.15
CA ARG A 26 -8.36 17.71 4.71
C ARG A 26 -7.66 18.81 5.50
N ARG A 27 -7.24 18.53 6.75
CA ARG A 27 -6.68 19.53 7.66
C ARG A 27 -5.16 19.63 7.59
N PHE A 28 -4.49 18.66 6.99
CA PHE A 28 -3.02 18.59 6.96
C PHE A 28 -2.40 19.79 6.22
N PHE A 29 -2.72 20.01 4.94
CA PHE A 29 -2.10 21.07 4.14
C PHE A 29 -2.29 22.48 4.70
N PRO A 30 -3.50 22.88 5.18
CA PRO A 30 -3.65 24.16 5.86
C PRO A 30 -2.77 24.32 7.11
N ALA A 31 -2.68 23.28 7.95
CA ALA A 31 -1.83 23.30 9.15
C ALA A 31 -0.33 23.40 8.79
N ALA A 32 0.12 22.58 7.82
CA ALA A 32 1.49 22.62 7.31
C ALA A 32 1.84 23.98 6.69
N THR A 33 0.90 24.61 5.98
CA THR A 33 1.08 25.98 5.44
C THR A 33 1.35 26.97 6.57
N LEU A 34 0.50 26.98 7.60
CA LEU A 34 0.63 27.92 8.71
C LEU A 34 1.95 27.70 9.49
N TYR A 35 2.28 26.44 9.77
CA TYR A 35 3.56 26.07 10.38
C TYR A 35 4.75 26.56 9.55
N THR A 36 4.72 26.33 8.24
CA THR A 36 5.81 26.69 7.32
C THR A 36 5.97 28.22 7.24
N VAL A 37 4.87 28.98 7.18
CA VAL A 37 4.90 30.44 7.13
C VAL A 37 5.57 30.99 8.39
N VAL A 38 5.10 30.60 9.58
CA VAL A 38 5.67 31.05 10.86
C VAL A 38 7.14 30.62 10.97
N GLY A 39 7.46 29.38 10.62
CA GLY A 39 8.82 28.84 10.67
C GLY A 39 9.79 29.52 9.70
N ALA A 40 9.31 29.97 8.53
CA ALA A 40 10.12 30.62 7.52
C ALA A 40 10.39 32.12 7.88
N ILE A 41 9.46 32.77 8.53
CA ILE A 41 9.58 34.20 8.91
C ILE A 41 10.45 34.40 10.17
N LEU A 42 10.43 33.46 11.11
CA LEU A 42 11.12 33.58 12.41
C LEU A 42 12.62 33.96 12.29
N PRO A 43 13.46 33.41 11.43
CA PRO A 43 14.85 33.82 11.30
C PRO A 43 15.01 35.28 10.91
N TYR A 44 14.14 35.81 10.06
CA TYR A 44 14.19 37.20 9.59
C TYR A 44 13.73 38.19 10.66
N VAL A 45 12.75 37.79 11.47
CA VAL A 45 12.35 38.56 12.67
C VAL A 45 13.54 38.70 13.63
N THR A 46 14.23 37.58 13.89
CA THR A 46 15.42 37.58 14.76
C THR A 46 16.53 38.47 14.20
N VAL A 47 16.83 38.36 12.91
CA VAL A 47 17.85 39.21 12.24
C VAL A 47 17.48 40.69 12.33
N PHE A 48 16.23 41.06 12.11
CA PHE A 48 15.75 42.46 12.19
C PHE A 48 15.94 43.06 13.60
N PHE A 49 15.47 42.39 14.65
CA PHE A 49 15.62 42.87 16.00
C PHE A 49 17.07 42.95 16.46
N SER A 50 17.89 41.92 16.10
CA SER A 50 19.33 41.93 16.37
C SER A 50 20.03 43.15 15.74
N ALA A 51 19.66 43.51 14.52
CA ALA A 51 20.21 44.65 13.82
C ALA A 51 19.85 45.99 14.53
N GLN A 52 18.58 46.16 14.98
CA GLN A 52 18.16 47.36 15.70
C GLN A 52 18.87 47.48 17.06
N ILE A 53 19.04 46.40 17.79
CA ILE A 53 19.79 46.36 19.06
C ILE A 53 21.25 46.74 18.84
N LEU A 54 21.92 46.16 17.83
CA LEU A 54 23.32 46.49 17.50
C LEU A 54 23.50 47.94 17.07
N LYS A 55 22.56 48.47 16.29
CA LYS A 55 22.55 49.87 15.86
C LYS A 55 22.48 50.82 17.07
N GLU A 56 21.57 50.57 18.02
CA GLU A 56 21.42 51.41 19.21
C GLU A 56 22.65 51.33 20.13
N LEU A 57 23.25 50.11 20.28
CA LEU A 57 24.46 49.91 21.07
C LEU A 57 25.69 50.62 20.48
N ALA A 58 25.85 50.59 19.15
CA ALA A 58 27.03 51.09 18.48
C ALA A 58 27.01 52.64 18.32
N LEU A 59 25.85 53.24 18.03
CA LEU A 59 25.75 54.65 17.61
C LEU A 59 25.14 55.57 18.67
N LEU A 60 23.92 55.27 19.09
CA LEU A 60 23.10 56.24 19.84
C LEU A 60 23.15 56.03 21.35
N ARG A 61 23.41 54.84 21.82
CA ARG A 61 23.58 54.40 23.23
C ARG A 61 22.47 54.93 24.19
N ARG A 62 21.20 54.96 23.69
CA ARG A 62 20.04 55.38 24.49
C ARG A 62 19.47 54.20 25.27
N PRO A 63 19.58 54.19 26.63
CA PRO A 63 19.25 53.01 27.43
C PRO A 63 17.78 52.61 27.31
N ASP A 64 16.87 53.59 27.27
CA ASP A 64 15.42 53.31 27.20
C ASP A 64 15.01 52.72 25.85
N VAL A 65 15.58 53.24 24.75
CA VAL A 65 15.30 52.75 23.41
C VAL A 65 15.88 51.33 23.22
N LEU A 66 17.10 51.13 23.73
CA LEU A 66 17.74 49.81 23.72
C LEU A 66 16.90 48.77 24.49
N ARG A 67 16.46 49.13 25.71
CA ARG A 67 15.58 48.28 26.52
C ARG A 67 14.30 47.88 25.74
N ASN A 68 13.67 48.87 25.09
CA ASN A 68 12.44 48.60 24.32
C ASN A 68 12.68 47.67 23.13
N TRP A 69 13.80 47.84 22.39
CA TRP A 69 14.17 46.90 21.29
C TRP A 69 14.44 45.49 21.80
N VAL A 70 15.14 45.35 22.95
CA VAL A 70 15.40 44.05 23.57
C VAL A 70 14.09 43.39 24.00
N ILE A 71 13.21 44.10 24.71
CA ILE A 71 11.92 43.57 25.16
C ILE A 71 11.06 43.16 23.95
N ALA A 72 10.93 44.04 22.95
CA ALA A 72 10.15 43.77 21.75
C ALA A 72 10.73 42.55 20.99
N GLY A 73 12.05 42.47 20.85
CA GLY A 73 12.73 41.34 20.20
C GLY A 73 12.47 40.03 20.91
N VAL A 74 12.64 39.99 22.26
CA VAL A 74 12.39 38.78 23.05
C VAL A 74 10.92 38.37 22.97
N LEU A 75 9.99 39.31 23.09
CA LEU A 75 8.55 39.00 23.02
C LEU A 75 8.14 38.51 21.62
N CYS A 76 8.53 39.21 20.56
CA CYS A 76 8.17 38.79 19.19
C CYS A 76 8.79 37.45 18.79
N THR A 77 10.10 37.26 19.03
CA THR A 77 10.77 35.99 18.72
C THR A 77 10.25 34.85 19.59
N GLY A 78 9.99 35.13 20.89
CA GLY A 78 9.42 34.16 21.81
C GLY A 78 8.01 33.71 21.40
N LEU A 79 7.13 34.67 21.08
CA LEU A 79 5.77 34.34 20.59
C LEU A 79 5.80 33.55 19.29
N CYS A 80 6.64 33.95 18.34
CA CYS A 80 6.82 33.20 17.09
C CYS A 80 7.39 31.78 17.35
N ALA A 81 8.34 31.63 18.27
CA ALA A 81 8.91 30.36 18.61
C ALA A 81 7.87 29.42 19.28
N VAL A 82 7.07 29.94 20.23
CA VAL A 82 5.98 29.18 20.85
C VAL A 82 4.92 28.79 19.79
N ALA A 83 4.49 29.75 18.96
CA ALA A 83 3.54 29.45 17.89
C ALA A 83 4.06 28.36 16.95
N LYS A 84 5.34 28.45 16.53
CA LYS A 84 6.00 27.45 15.71
C LYS A 84 6.01 26.09 16.40
N ALA A 85 6.34 26.01 17.69
CA ALA A 85 6.40 24.75 18.44
C ALA A 85 5.02 24.09 18.53
N VAL A 86 3.97 24.85 18.83
CA VAL A 86 2.58 24.34 18.88
C VAL A 86 2.12 23.87 17.50
N LEU A 87 2.40 24.65 16.45
CA LEU A 87 2.04 24.27 15.08
C LEU A 87 2.83 23.05 14.60
N PHE A 88 4.10 22.96 14.96
CA PHE A 88 4.94 21.78 14.68
C PHE A 88 4.30 20.51 15.24
N GLN A 89 4.01 20.50 16.55
CA GLN A 89 3.42 19.32 17.20
C GLN A 89 2.10 18.90 16.52
N ARG A 90 1.25 19.87 16.18
CA ARG A 90 -0.01 19.58 15.48
C ARG A 90 0.21 19.05 14.08
N THR A 91 1.17 19.61 13.33
CA THR A 91 1.45 19.19 11.95
C THR A 91 2.07 17.80 11.92
N GLU A 92 3.00 17.50 12.84
CA GLU A 92 3.59 16.16 12.97
C GLU A 92 2.53 15.10 13.30
N THR A 93 1.67 15.35 14.29
CA THR A 93 0.57 14.43 14.61
C THR A 93 -0.36 14.18 13.40
N MET A 94 -0.62 15.23 12.59
CA MET A 94 -1.43 15.07 11.37
C MET A 94 -0.66 14.35 10.26
N LEU A 95 0.66 14.47 10.20
CA LEU A 95 1.52 13.77 9.25
C LEU A 95 1.56 12.27 9.57
N ASP A 96 1.69 11.91 10.86
CA ASP A 96 1.64 10.52 11.32
C ASP A 96 0.26 9.89 11.01
N ASP A 97 -0.83 10.61 11.27
CA ASP A 97 -2.18 10.18 10.91
C ASP A 97 -2.33 10.00 9.38
N LEU A 98 -1.77 10.93 8.60
CA LEU A 98 -1.76 10.84 7.14
C LEU A 98 -0.94 9.63 6.65
N TYR A 99 0.19 9.34 7.30
CA TYR A 99 1.02 8.17 7.01
C TYR A 99 0.25 6.86 7.19
N GLY A 100 -0.47 6.72 8.31
CA GLY A 100 -1.33 5.56 8.54
C GLY A 100 -2.50 5.46 7.56
N ARG A 101 -3.17 6.58 7.31
CA ARG A 101 -4.39 6.61 6.46
C ARG A 101 -4.11 6.52 4.96
N LYS A 102 -2.92 6.85 4.46
CA LYS A 102 -2.62 6.72 3.02
C LYS A 102 -2.84 5.29 2.50
N GLU A 103 -2.61 4.28 3.38
CA GLU A 103 -2.84 2.87 3.01
C GLU A 103 -4.30 2.61 2.62
N THR A 104 -5.25 3.41 3.14
CA THR A 104 -6.66 3.29 2.75
C THR A 104 -6.89 3.57 1.26
N LEU A 105 -6.02 4.34 0.59
CA LEU A 105 -6.10 4.56 -0.85
C LEU A 105 -5.85 3.26 -1.62
N PHE A 106 -4.83 2.53 -1.20
CA PHE A 106 -4.45 1.25 -1.81
C PHE A 106 -5.47 0.15 -1.48
N CYS A 107 -5.89 0.06 -0.21
CA CYS A 107 -6.91 -0.90 0.22
C CYS A 107 -8.23 -0.70 -0.54
N ARG A 108 -8.71 0.56 -0.63
CA ARG A 108 -9.93 0.88 -1.41
C ARG A 108 -9.78 0.49 -2.87
N LYS A 109 -8.59 0.71 -3.46
CA LYS A 109 -8.33 0.30 -4.84
C LYS A 109 -8.41 -1.21 -4.98
N PHE A 110 -7.73 -1.98 -4.13
CA PHE A 110 -7.79 -3.45 -4.15
C PHE A 110 -9.23 -3.97 -4.01
N PHE A 111 -10.02 -3.41 -3.09
CA PHE A 111 -11.42 -3.83 -2.91
C PHE A 111 -12.35 -3.43 -4.08
N SER A 112 -11.97 -2.43 -4.87
CA SER A 112 -12.74 -2.00 -6.04
C SER A 112 -12.27 -2.63 -7.36
N MET A 113 -11.13 -3.32 -7.37
CA MET A 113 -10.58 -3.96 -8.57
C MET A 113 -11.31 -5.27 -8.86
N ASP A 114 -11.34 -5.64 -10.14
CA ASP A 114 -11.74 -6.98 -10.56
C ASP A 114 -10.79 -8.03 -9.97
N TYR A 115 -11.32 -9.16 -9.52
CA TYR A 115 -10.52 -10.21 -8.90
C TYR A 115 -9.39 -10.72 -9.81
N ALA A 116 -9.65 -10.78 -11.11
CA ALA A 116 -8.66 -11.14 -12.12
C ALA A 116 -7.43 -10.21 -12.12
N ASP A 117 -7.62 -8.91 -11.83
CA ASP A 117 -6.53 -7.94 -11.76
C ASP A 117 -5.77 -8.02 -10.43
N VAL A 118 -6.46 -8.33 -9.33
CA VAL A 118 -5.84 -8.61 -8.02
C VAL A 118 -4.93 -9.83 -8.09
N ASP A 119 -5.33 -10.86 -8.83
CA ASP A 119 -4.58 -12.11 -8.98
C ASP A 119 -3.33 -11.99 -9.89
N LYS A 120 -3.27 -10.96 -10.75
CA LYS A 120 -2.11 -10.74 -11.63
C LYS A 120 -0.83 -10.49 -10.82
N GLN A 121 0.23 -11.22 -11.17
CA GLN A 121 1.56 -11.01 -10.57
C GLN A 121 2.07 -9.58 -10.78
N GLU A 122 1.80 -9.00 -11.95
CA GLU A 122 2.19 -7.61 -12.27
C GLU A 122 1.59 -6.59 -11.29
N THR A 123 0.31 -6.77 -10.91
CA THR A 123 -0.36 -5.89 -9.93
C THR A 123 0.27 -6.01 -8.55
N ARG A 124 0.59 -7.23 -8.11
CA ARG A 124 1.27 -7.48 -6.84
C ARG A 124 2.69 -6.91 -6.84
N ASP A 125 3.43 -7.10 -7.92
CA ASP A 125 4.79 -6.57 -8.07
C ASP A 125 4.79 -5.04 -8.08
N LEU A 126 3.84 -4.42 -8.77
CA LEU A 126 3.69 -2.96 -8.78
C LEU A 126 3.39 -2.40 -7.39
N ARG A 127 2.50 -3.04 -6.62
CA ARG A 127 2.22 -2.63 -5.23
C ARG A 127 3.44 -2.82 -4.32
N ALA A 128 4.14 -3.94 -4.47
CA ALA A 128 5.38 -4.19 -3.73
C ALA A 128 6.47 -3.16 -4.06
N GLN A 129 6.61 -2.79 -5.34
CA GLN A 129 7.52 -1.73 -5.78
C GLN A 129 7.19 -0.37 -5.14
N ILE A 130 5.89 0.00 -5.09
CA ILE A 130 5.46 1.25 -4.47
C ILE A 130 5.83 1.26 -2.98
N ALA A 131 5.52 0.19 -2.24
CA ALA A 131 5.87 0.09 -0.82
C ALA A 131 7.38 0.17 -0.57
N GLN A 132 8.19 -0.49 -1.41
CA GLN A 132 9.64 -0.46 -1.28
C GLN A 132 10.23 0.93 -1.57
N ASN A 133 9.70 1.65 -2.57
CA ASN A 133 10.12 3.00 -2.89
C ASN A 133 9.91 3.94 -1.69
N GLU A 134 8.77 3.83 -1.02
CA GLU A 134 8.47 4.63 0.17
C GLU A 134 9.36 4.26 1.37
N ASN A 135 9.56 2.98 1.63
CA ASN A 135 10.33 2.52 2.79
C ASN A 135 11.83 2.82 2.68
N TRP A 136 12.40 2.74 1.47
CA TRP A 136 13.85 2.89 1.29
C TRP A 136 14.29 4.33 1.06
N SER A 137 13.55 5.09 0.28
CA SER A 137 13.98 6.41 -0.20
C SER A 137 13.07 7.56 0.21
N SER A 138 11.99 7.26 0.93
CA SER A 138 10.89 8.18 1.25
C SER A 138 10.23 8.80 0.01
N PHE A 139 10.57 8.35 -1.22
CA PHE A 139 9.93 8.80 -2.46
C PHE A 139 8.54 8.17 -2.63
N GLY A 140 7.67 8.87 -3.31
CA GLY A 140 6.28 8.50 -3.52
C GLY A 140 5.31 9.49 -2.90
N LEU A 141 4.18 9.00 -2.39
CA LEU A 141 3.13 9.87 -1.84
C LEU A 141 3.61 10.69 -0.63
N MET A 142 4.40 10.10 0.26
CA MET A 142 4.85 10.77 1.49
C MET A 142 5.94 11.81 1.26
N GLN A 143 6.59 11.83 0.10
CA GLN A 143 7.50 12.91 -0.26
C GLN A 143 6.77 14.20 -0.68
N VAL A 144 5.49 14.11 -1.04
CA VAL A 144 4.70 15.27 -1.49
C VAL A 144 4.54 16.33 -0.38
N PRO A 145 4.17 15.99 0.88
CA PRO A 145 4.17 16.93 2.01
C PRO A 145 5.49 17.65 2.21
N GLU A 146 6.59 16.91 2.16
CA GLU A 146 7.94 17.43 2.38
C GLU A 146 8.36 18.41 1.26
N ILE A 147 8.15 18.03 0.00
CA ILE A 147 8.42 18.91 -1.16
C ILE A 147 7.57 20.18 -1.06
N TYR A 148 6.30 20.06 -0.68
CA TYR A 148 5.40 21.19 -0.49
C TYR A 148 5.93 22.16 0.58
N GLU A 149 6.25 21.65 1.77
CA GLU A 149 6.75 22.45 2.89
C GLU A 149 8.07 23.16 2.53
N ARG A 150 9.05 22.42 2.02
CA ARG A 150 10.37 22.95 1.65
C ARG A 150 10.29 23.99 0.53
N THR A 151 9.42 23.75 -0.46
CA THR A 151 9.21 24.72 -1.55
C THR A 151 8.59 26.00 -1.03
N LEU A 152 7.54 25.91 -0.22
CA LEU A 152 6.88 27.08 0.37
C LEU A 152 7.84 27.86 1.27
N LYS A 153 8.59 27.18 2.12
CA LYS A 153 9.61 27.78 2.98
C LYS A 153 10.67 28.53 2.19
N SER A 154 11.13 27.95 1.09
CA SER A 154 12.12 28.60 0.22
C SER A 154 11.56 29.83 -0.48
N LEU A 155 10.31 29.80 -0.96
CA LEU A 155 9.66 30.96 -1.57
C LEU A 155 9.50 32.11 -0.56
N ILE A 156 9.03 31.83 0.65
CA ILE A 156 8.90 32.83 1.72
C ILE A 156 10.29 33.36 2.10
N GLY A 157 11.30 32.51 2.19
CA GLY A 157 12.66 32.88 2.48
C GLY A 157 13.25 33.84 1.44
N ILE A 158 13.03 33.62 0.16
CA ILE A 158 13.44 34.53 -0.91
C ILE A 158 12.74 35.88 -0.77
N LEU A 159 11.41 35.90 -0.59
CA LEU A 159 10.63 37.14 -0.45
C LEU A 159 11.08 37.94 0.79
N SER A 160 11.25 37.27 1.93
CA SER A 160 11.71 37.93 3.17
C SER A 160 13.15 38.44 3.04
N GLY A 161 14.02 37.66 2.37
CA GLY A 161 15.40 38.10 2.09
C GLY A 161 15.46 39.33 1.20
N ILE A 162 14.66 39.38 0.13
CA ILE A 162 14.54 40.58 -0.73
C ILE A 162 14.08 41.77 0.11
N ALA A 163 13.01 41.65 0.91
CA ALA A 163 12.47 42.72 1.71
C ALA A 163 13.51 43.35 2.65
N LEU A 164 14.37 42.54 3.28
CA LEU A 164 15.39 43.01 4.21
C LEU A 164 16.70 43.46 3.53
N THR A 165 16.94 43.11 2.27
CA THR A 165 18.19 43.46 1.56
C THR A 165 18.03 44.58 0.54
N VAL A 166 16.82 45.05 0.25
CA VAL A 166 16.60 46.14 -0.70
C VAL A 166 17.46 47.36 -0.37
N THR A 167 17.51 47.77 0.90
CA THR A 167 18.27 48.94 1.36
C THR A 167 19.80 48.75 1.25
N LEU A 168 20.32 47.52 1.27
CA LEU A 168 21.73 47.23 0.98
C LEU A 168 22.13 47.76 -0.42
N PHE A 169 21.27 47.57 -1.39
CA PHE A 169 21.55 47.92 -2.78
C PHE A 169 21.23 49.40 -3.09
N THR A 170 20.28 50.00 -2.37
CA THR A 170 19.84 51.38 -2.62
C THR A 170 20.56 52.44 -1.78
N SER A 171 21.19 52.10 -0.63
CA SER A 171 21.94 53.04 0.20
C SER A 171 23.28 53.42 -0.49
N PRO A 172 23.49 54.73 -0.81
CA PRO A 172 24.73 55.13 -1.47
C PRO A 172 25.88 55.26 -0.49
N VAL A 173 27.09 54.96 -0.94
CA VAL A 173 28.33 55.28 -0.26
C VAL A 173 28.62 56.79 -0.48
N PRO A 174 28.87 57.58 0.58
CA PRO A 174 29.20 59.01 0.45
C PRO A 174 30.41 59.27 -0.43
N GLU A 175 30.42 60.41 -1.12
CA GLU A 175 31.53 60.82 -2.00
C GLU A 175 32.86 60.96 -1.25
N SER A 176 32.80 61.24 0.03
CA SER A 176 33.97 61.33 0.92
C SER A 176 34.75 59.99 1.06
N ALA A 177 34.18 58.86 0.69
CA ALA A 177 34.77 57.53 0.78
C ALA A 177 35.74 57.19 -0.39
N GLY A 178 35.98 58.11 -1.31
CA GLY A 178 36.96 57.96 -2.39
C GLY A 178 36.68 56.80 -3.30
N LYS A 179 37.61 55.86 -3.44
CA LYS A 179 37.49 54.70 -4.36
C LYS A 179 36.29 53.78 -4.06
N LEU A 180 35.74 53.81 -2.84
CA LEU A 180 34.62 52.98 -2.46
C LEU A 180 33.29 53.46 -3.08
N THR A 181 33.24 54.68 -3.64
CA THR A 181 32.07 55.17 -4.40
C THR A 181 31.75 54.31 -5.64
N ALA A 182 32.76 53.57 -6.15
CA ALA A 182 32.53 52.59 -7.22
C ALA A 182 31.48 51.53 -6.86
N LEU A 183 31.24 51.24 -5.55
CA LEU A 183 30.19 50.33 -5.07
C LEU A 183 28.75 50.86 -5.28
N ASN A 184 28.62 52.15 -5.65
CA ASN A 184 27.31 52.76 -5.99
C ASN A 184 26.94 52.55 -7.46
N ASN A 185 27.85 52.02 -8.30
CA ASN A 185 27.56 51.82 -9.69
C ASN A 185 26.42 50.78 -9.86
N PRO A 186 25.27 51.14 -10.46
CA PRO A 186 24.13 50.24 -10.63
C PRO A 186 24.49 48.99 -11.40
N LEU A 187 25.40 49.07 -12.36
CA LEU A 187 25.84 47.92 -13.15
C LEU A 187 26.63 46.93 -12.29
N PHE A 188 27.46 47.40 -11.36
CA PHE A 188 28.19 46.57 -10.41
C PHE A 188 27.23 45.84 -9.46
N ILE A 189 26.24 46.54 -8.95
CA ILE A 189 25.20 45.97 -8.07
C ILE A 189 24.41 44.89 -8.80
N LEU A 190 23.97 45.13 -10.05
CA LEU A 190 23.25 44.15 -10.87
C LEU A 190 24.10 42.91 -11.18
N ILE A 191 25.39 43.10 -11.52
CA ILE A 191 26.31 41.99 -11.74
C ILE A 191 26.47 41.18 -10.46
N LEU A 192 26.68 41.80 -9.31
CA LEU A 192 26.84 41.12 -8.03
C LEU A 192 25.60 40.29 -7.67
N ALA A 193 24.41 40.88 -7.76
CA ALA A 193 23.15 40.19 -7.51
C ALA A 193 22.95 39.04 -8.50
N GLY A 194 23.24 39.26 -9.78
CA GLY A 194 23.18 38.24 -10.81
C GLY A 194 24.14 37.06 -10.56
N VAL A 195 25.38 37.35 -10.14
CA VAL A 195 26.36 36.33 -9.77
C VAL A 195 25.90 35.52 -8.56
N MET A 196 25.37 36.17 -7.52
CA MET A 196 24.83 35.48 -6.34
C MET A 196 23.69 34.51 -6.72
N ILE A 197 22.76 34.98 -7.54
CA ILE A 197 21.64 34.15 -8.03
C ILE A 197 22.17 32.98 -8.87
N LEU A 198 23.09 33.25 -9.80
CA LEU A 198 23.67 32.23 -10.67
C LEU A 198 24.41 31.14 -9.88
N ILE A 199 25.21 31.53 -8.89
CA ILE A 199 25.96 30.61 -8.03
C ILE A 199 24.97 29.78 -7.18
N SER A 200 23.91 30.40 -6.63
CA SER A 200 22.88 29.67 -5.87
C SER A 200 22.15 28.64 -6.72
N ILE A 201 21.82 28.98 -7.97
CA ILE A 201 21.23 28.04 -8.93
C ILE A 201 22.21 26.91 -9.29
N LEU A 202 23.49 27.24 -9.50
CA LEU A 202 24.52 26.25 -9.80
C LEU A 202 24.68 25.24 -8.66
N ALA A 203 24.77 25.72 -7.43
CA ALA A 203 24.80 24.88 -6.23
C ALA A 203 23.58 23.97 -6.13
N GLY A 204 22.38 24.50 -6.37
CA GLY A 204 21.14 23.70 -6.39
C GLY A 204 21.13 22.63 -7.49
N ARG A 205 21.73 22.92 -8.66
CA ARG A 205 21.88 21.92 -9.74
C ARG A 205 22.89 20.83 -9.40
N LEU A 206 23.93 21.13 -8.64
CA LEU A 206 24.85 20.11 -8.14
C LEU A 206 24.13 19.15 -7.19
N GLU A 207 23.30 19.67 -6.30
CA GLU A 207 22.45 18.87 -5.40
C GLU A 207 21.39 18.06 -6.16
N GLU A 208 20.72 18.64 -7.18
CA GLU A 208 19.82 17.90 -8.09
C GLU A 208 20.56 16.73 -8.74
N LYS A 209 21.81 16.94 -9.18
CA LYS A 209 22.62 15.90 -9.80
C LYS A 209 23.00 14.81 -8.79
N ALA A 210 23.40 15.17 -7.57
CA ALA A 210 23.63 14.23 -6.49
C ALA A 210 22.40 13.34 -6.24
N THR A 211 21.24 13.96 -6.06
CA THR A 211 19.98 13.26 -5.83
C THR A 211 19.57 12.37 -7.01
N SER A 212 19.90 12.74 -8.25
CA SER A 212 19.56 11.94 -9.44
C SER A 212 20.23 10.57 -9.48
N TYR A 213 21.38 10.40 -8.82
CA TYR A 213 22.04 9.10 -8.71
C TYR A 213 21.22 8.06 -7.95
N TRP A 214 20.38 8.48 -7.01
CA TRP A 214 19.50 7.56 -6.29
C TRP A 214 18.52 6.85 -7.24
N SER A 215 18.04 7.54 -8.28
CA SER A 215 17.16 6.92 -9.27
C SER A 215 17.83 5.85 -10.12
N CYS A 216 19.17 5.91 -10.26
CA CYS A 216 19.95 4.93 -11.03
C CYS A 216 20.08 3.59 -10.31
N VAL A 217 20.03 3.58 -8.99
CA VAL A 217 20.15 2.36 -8.17
C VAL A 217 18.82 1.84 -7.61
N ALA A 218 17.70 2.46 -7.99
CA ALA A 218 16.38 2.10 -7.47
C ALA A 218 16.02 0.62 -7.70
N GLU A 219 16.40 0.04 -8.86
CA GLU A 219 16.13 -1.37 -9.17
C GLU A 219 16.98 -2.31 -8.29
N GLU A 220 18.26 -2.00 -8.09
CA GLU A 220 19.15 -2.78 -7.21
C GLU A 220 18.76 -2.63 -5.73
N ALA A 221 18.40 -1.42 -5.32
CA ALA A 221 17.87 -1.18 -3.99
C ALA A 221 16.59 -2.00 -3.76
N THR A 222 15.73 -2.11 -4.77
CA THR A 222 14.50 -2.92 -4.70
C THR A 222 14.82 -4.41 -4.49
N LEU A 223 15.76 -4.97 -5.24
CA LEU A 223 16.17 -6.36 -5.06
C LEU A 223 16.83 -6.59 -3.70
N SER A 224 17.77 -5.72 -3.31
CA SER A 224 18.46 -5.81 -2.02
C SER A 224 17.50 -5.68 -0.84
N ASN A 225 16.48 -4.83 -0.92
CA ASN A 225 15.43 -4.72 0.08
C ASN A 225 14.55 -5.97 0.14
N ARG A 226 14.23 -6.60 -1.00
CA ARG A 226 13.49 -7.88 -1.01
C ARG A 226 14.30 -8.98 -0.32
N VAL A 227 15.59 -9.09 -0.64
CA VAL A 227 16.51 -10.05 0.00
C VAL A 227 16.61 -9.78 1.50
N PHE A 228 16.82 -8.52 1.88
CA PHE A 228 16.86 -8.10 3.28
C PHE A 228 15.56 -8.43 4.03
N SER A 229 14.41 -8.02 3.49
CA SER A 229 13.11 -8.27 4.13
C SER A 229 12.78 -9.76 4.21
N PHE A 230 13.12 -10.54 3.17
CA PHE A 230 12.86 -11.97 3.17
C PHE A 230 13.73 -12.70 4.21
N PHE A 231 15.04 -12.54 4.13
CA PHE A 231 15.97 -13.28 4.99
C PHE A 231 16.08 -12.67 6.39
N GLY A 232 15.86 -11.36 6.55
CA GLY A 232 15.90 -10.69 7.85
C GLY A 232 14.77 -11.11 8.78
N PHE A 233 13.59 -11.36 8.23
CA PHE A 233 12.39 -11.72 9.01
C PHE A 233 11.95 -13.17 8.86
N ILE A 234 12.67 -13.99 8.07
CA ILE A 234 12.27 -15.37 7.79
C ILE A 234 12.23 -16.24 9.06
N GLY A 235 13.10 -15.96 10.03
CA GLY A 235 13.17 -16.68 11.29
C GLY A 235 11.97 -16.47 12.21
N GLU A 236 11.28 -15.34 12.05
CA GLU A 236 10.07 -14.96 12.81
C GLU A 236 8.81 -15.62 12.22
N HIS A 237 8.88 -16.10 10.99
CA HIS A 237 7.72 -16.66 10.31
C HIS A 237 7.37 -18.04 10.85
N LYS A 238 6.31 -18.15 11.66
CA LYS A 238 5.88 -19.38 12.35
C LYS A 238 5.82 -20.60 11.40
N GLY A 239 5.29 -20.44 10.19
CA GLY A 239 5.15 -21.52 9.22
C GLY A 239 6.46 -22.01 8.58
N ARG A 240 7.56 -21.24 8.68
CA ARG A 240 8.88 -21.61 8.12
C ARG A 240 9.89 -21.99 9.20
N GLY A 241 9.63 -21.57 10.42
CA GLY A 241 10.57 -21.71 11.54
C GLY A 241 10.90 -23.18 11.87
N ALA A 242 9.96 -24.10 11.67
CA ALA A 242 10.18 -25.53 11.87
C ALA A 242 11.14 -26.10 10.81
N ASP A 243 10.86 -25.86 9.52
CA ASP A 243 11.68 -26.36 8.42
C ASP A 243 13.11 -25.82 8.45
N ILE A 244 13.27 -24.49 8.75
CA ILE A 244 14.58 -23.88 8.89
C ILE A 244 15.42 -24.63 9.94
N ARG A 245 14.82 -25.03 11.08
CA ARG A 245 15.51 -25.77 12.15
C ARG A 245 15.77 -27.23 11.79
N MET A 246 14.74 -27.90 11.23
CA MET A 246 14.85 -29.32 10.89
C MET A 246 15.88 -29.59 9.80
N TYR A 247 15.98 -28.70 8.81
CA TYR A 247 16.89 -28.84 7.68
C TYR A 247 18.16 -28.00 7.81
N ASN A 248 18.44 -27.42 8.98
CA ASN A 248 19.64 -26.60 9.26
C ASN A 248 19.87 -25.48 8.22
N GLN A 249 18.79 -24.78 7.83
CA GLN A 249 18.82 -23.77 6.78
C GLN A 249 19.35 -22.39 7.24
N GLN A 250 19.74 -22.23 8.51
CA GLN A 250 20.29 -20.97 9.02
C GLN A 250 21.55 -20.54 8.28
N ASN A 251 22.38 -21.47 7.81
CA ASN A 251 23.56 -21.15 7.02
C ASN A 251 23.23 -20.50 5.67
N LEU A 252 22.12 -20.93 5.05
CA LEU A 252 21.61 -20.33 3.83
C LEU A 252 21.14 -18.88 4.07
N VAL A 253 20.40 -18.67 5.17
CA VAL A 253 19.97 -17.34 5.61
C VAL A 253 21.16 -16.42 5.84
N THR A 254 22.16 -16.91 6.58
CA THR A 254 23.40 -16.16 6.89
C THR A 254 24.18 -15.84 5.61
N PHE A 255 24.25 -16.78 4.65
CA PHE A 255 24.93 -16.56 3.38
C PHE A 255 24.31 -15.40 2.59
N TYR A 256 22.98 -15.37 2.45
CA TYR A 256 22.29 -14.29 1.75
C TYR A 256 22.29 -12.97 2.52
N TRP A 257 22.34 -13.02 3.86
CA TRP A 257 22.42 -11.84 4.72
C TRP A 257 23.81 -11.19 4.68
N ASN A 258 24.87 -11.99 4.74
CA ASN A 258 26.27 -11.53 4.75
C ASN A 258 26.86 -11.36 3.35
N GLY A 259 26.12 -11.73 2.31
CA GLY A 259 26.52 -11.53 0.93
C GLY A 259 26.75 -10.03 0.63
N ASP A 260 27.36 -9.72 -0.52
CA ASP A 260 27.62 -8.35 -0.98
C ASP A 260 26.31 -7.53 -1.01
N SER A 261 25.99 -6.96 0.17
CA SER A 261 24.82 -6.08 0.28
C SER A 261 25.07 -4.81 -0.55
N ALA A 262 24.16 -4.49 -1.44
CA ALA A 262 24.24 -3.25 -2.21
C ALA A 262 24.34 -2.00 -1.32
N PHE A 263 23.87 -2.10 -0.05
CA PHE A 263 23.92 -1.03 0.96
C PHE A 263 25.25 -0.96 1.72
N GLY A 264 26.09 -1.98 1.68
CA GLY A 264 27.41 -1.98 2.31
C GLY A 264 28.32 -0.90 1.71
N ALA A 265 29.36 -0.47 2.45
CA ALA A 265 30.32 0.53 1.99
C ALA A 265 31.01 0.13 0.67
N THR A 266 31.25 -1.17 0.48
CA THR A 266 31.82 -1.77 -0.73
C THR A 266 30.78 -2.03 -1.82
N GLY A 267 29.50 -2.00 -1.48
CA GLY A 267 28.38 -2.20 -2.38
C GLY A 267 28.20 -1.04 -3.36
N LYS A 268 27.38 -1.23 -4.38
CA LYS A 268 27.17 -0.24 -5.44
C LYS A 268 26.53 1.05 -4.91
N ILE A 269 25.57 0.93 -3.98
CA ILE A 269 24.91 2.07 -3.35
C ILE A 269 25.90 2.82 -2.45
N GLY A 270 26.68 2.10 -1.62
CA GLY A 270 27.69 2.69 -0.75
C GLY A 270 28.77 3.44 -1.54
N LYS A 271 29.29 2.86 -2.62
CA LYS A 271 30.24 3.53 -3.53
C LYS A 271 29.66 4.80 -4.16
N LEU A 272 28.39 4.80 -4.54
CA LEU A 272 27.75 5.99 -5.09
C LEU A 272 27.53 7.06 -4.02
N ALA A 273 27.12 6.66 -2.80
CA ALA A 273 26.90 7.58 -1.69
C ALA A 273 28.21 8.27 -1.26
N LEU A 274 29.28 7.51 -1.08
CA LEU A 274 30.61 8.04 -0.70
C LEU A 274 31.30 8.77 -1.85
N GLY A 275 31.03 8.40 -3.10
CA GLY A 275 31.66 8.97 -4.29
C GLY A 275 30.86 10.14 -4.87
N PRO A 276 30.14 9.94 -6.00
CA PRO A 276 29.55 11.06 -6.74
C PRO A 276 28.46 11.80 -5.96
N ILE A 277 27.63 11.13 -5.16
CA ILE A 277 26.59 11.79 -4.37
C ILE A 277 27.22 12.72 -3.34
N GLY A 278 28.11 12.20 -2.49
CA GLY A 278 28.82 12.99 -1.49
C GLY A 278 29.66 14.10 -2.11
N GLY A 279 30.33 13.83 -3.22
CA GLY A 279 31.15 14.82 -3.95
C GLY A 279 30.33 16.00 -4.49
N TYR A 280 29.20 15.74 -5.16
CA TYR A 280 28.34 16.82 -5.67
C TYR A 280 27.66 17.61 -4.56
N SER A 281 27.20 16.95 -3.48
CA SER A 281 26.62 17.65 -2.31
C SER A 281 27.66 18.51 -1.59
N ALA A 282 28.88 18.02 -1.40
CA ALA A 282 29.96 18.78 -0.79
C ALA A 282 30.33 20.02 -1.64
N LEU A 283 30.44 19.86 -2.97
CA LEU A 283 30.66 20.96 -3.89
C LEU A 283 29.53 21.98 -3.84
N GLY A 284 28.27 21.54 -3.83
CA GLY A 284 27.12 22.42 -3.72
C GLY A 284 27.16 23.26 -2.44
N THR A 285 27.42 22.63 -1.30
CA THR A 285 27.55 23.32 0.00
C THR A 285 28.74 24.28 0.03
N GLY A 286 29.88 23.87 -0.51
CA GLY A 286 31.07 24.72 -0.59
C GLY A 286 30.84 25.98 -1.44
N VAL A 287 30.12 25.84 -2.56
CA VAL A 287 29.77 26.98 -3.43
C VAL A 287 28.83 27.96 -2.71
N VAL A 288 27.88 27.49 -1.90
CA VAL A 288 27.02 28.36 -1.05
C VAL A 288 27.86 29.12 0.00
N ALA A 289 28.84 28.47 0.60
CA ALA A 289 29.74 29.13 1.56
C ALA A 289 30.54 30.28 0.92
N LEU A 290 30.95 30.16 -0.34
CA LEU A 290 31.61 31.26 -1.08
C LEU A 290 30.69 32.46 -1.26
N ILE A 291 29.38 32.25 -1.52
CA ILE A 291 28.38 33.36 -1.58
C ILE A 291 28.38 34.13 -0.27
N THR A 292 28.33 33.42 0.85
CA THR A 292 28.37 34.05 2.18
C THR A 292 29.60 34.93 2.34
N GLY A 293 30.77 34.48 1.95
CA GLY A 293 32.02 35.25 1.94
C GLY A 293 31.92 36.51 1.08
N PHE A 294 31.41 36.43 -0.13
CA PHE A 294 31.21 37.61 -1.00
C PHE A 294 30.22 38.62 -0.42
N VAL A 295 29.12 38.15 0.16
CA VAL A 295 28.14 39.04 0.83
C VAL A 295 28.78 39.79 1.99
N TYR A 296 29.59 39.10 2.82
CA TYR A 296 30.32 39.74 3.91
C TYR A 296 31.25 40.83 3.39
N VAL A 297 32.10 40.51 2.42
CA VAL A 297 33.07 41.48 1.85
C VAL A 297 32.34 42.71 1.28
N PHE A 298 31.31 42.50 0.45
CA PHE A 298 30.58 43.60 -0.16
C PHE A 298 29.89 44.48 0.90
N THR A 299 29.23 43.87 1.87
CA THR A 299 28.50 44.59 2.93
C THR A 299 29.45 45.33 3.84
N CYS A 300 30.55 44.74 4.25
CA CYS A 300 31.57 45.37 5.07
C CYS A 300 32.25 46.56 4.34
N LEU A 301 32.57 46.42 3.06
CA LEU A 301 33.14 47.52 2.28
C LEU A 301 32.19 48.73 2.14
N LYS A 302 30.87 48.46 1.93
CA LYS A 302 29.87 49.52 1.91
C LYS A 302 29.72 50.21 3.27
N ALA A 303 29.74 49.42 4.36
CA ALA A 303 29.68 49.97 5.73
C ALA A 303 30.93 50.79 6.05
N TRP A 304 32.14 50.30 5.68
CA TRP A 304 33.37 51.04 5.84
C TRP A 304 33.35 52.37 5.06
N GLY A 305 32.74 52.39 3.89
CA GLY A 305 32.51 53.59 3.11
C GLY A 305 31.44 54.53 3.72
N GLY A 306 30.77 54.17 4.83
CA GLY A 306 29.80 55.01 5.52
C GLY A 306 28.38 54.95 4.93
N ALA A 307 28.06 53.98 4.10
CA ALA A 307 26.72 53.85 3.52
C ALA A 307 25.65 53.48 4.55
N PHE A 308 26.01 52.78 5.62
CA PHE A 308 25.11 52.36 6.70
C PHE A 308 25.91 51.90 7.93
N ASP A 309 25.22 51.70 9.04
CA ASP A 309 25.76 51.37 10.35
C ASP A 309 26.08 49.86 10.51
N VAL A 310 26.78 49.48 11.59
CA VAL A 310 27.20 48.11 11.91
C VAL A 310 25.98 47.19 12.15
N GLY A 311 24.89 47.69 12.70
CA GLY A 311 23.65 46.92 12.87
C GLY A 311 23.07 46.50 11.53
N SER A 312 23.12 47.38 10.54
CA SER A 312 22.69 47.10 9.16
C SER A 312 23.59 46.05 8.48
N VAL A 313 24.90 45.98 8.80
CA VAL A 313 25.78 44.91 8.30
C VAL A 313 25.26 43.53 8.72
N THR A 314 24.90 43.37 9.99
CA THR A 314 24.35 42.10 10.51
C THR A 314 23.03 41.74 9.82
N GLN A 315 22.15 42.73 9.61
CA GLN A 315 20.89 42.52 8.89
C GLN A 315 21.12 42.06 7.46
N TYR A 316 21.95 42.77 6.71
CA TYR A 316 22.14 42.47 5.28
C TYR A 316 22.87 41.16 5.05
N VAL A 317 23.90 40.86 5.84
CA VAL A 317 24.63 39.57 5.73
C VAL A 317 23.68 38.41 6.09
N GLY A 318 22.94 38.51 7.21
CA GLY A 318 22.02 37.50 7.64
C GLY A 318 20.90 37.26 6.61
N ALA A 319 20.28 38.32 6.12
CA ALA A 319 19.19 38.23 5.15
C ALA A 319 19.66 37.76 3.77
N ALA A 320 20.78 38.24 3.25
CA ALA A 320 21.30 37.85 1.95
C ALA A 320 21.79 36.38 1.95
N THR A 321 22.42 35.94 3.03
CA THR A 321 22.84 34.53 3.19
C THR A 321 21.62 33.60 3.26
N ALA A 322 20.60 33.96 4.04
CA ALA A 322 19.37 33.15 4.14
C ALA A 322 18.58 33.15 2.81
N MET A 323 18.63 34.25 2.04
CA MET A 323 18.05 34.30 0.70
C MET A 323 18.79 33.35 -0.28
N ALA A 324 20.13 33.39 -0.28
CA ALA A 324 20.95 32.52 -1.14
C ALA A 324 20.71 31.02 -0.82
N ASP A 325 20.64 30.66 0.47
CA ASP A 325 20.28 29.32 0.93
C ASP A 325 18.86 28.93 0.46
N SER A 326 17.91 29.86 0.49
CA SER A 326 16.54 29.62 0.02
C SER A 326 16.48 29.41 -1.49
N ILE A 327 17.27 30.12 -2.30
CA ILE A 327 17.38 29.92 -3.75
C ILE A 327 18.02 28.56 -4.05
N PHE A 328 19.08 28.21 -3.32
CA PHE A 328 19.73 26.90 -3.41
C PHE A 328 18.72 25.77 -3.13
N LYS A 329 18.02 25.85 -1.99
CA LYS A 329 17.01 24.83 -1.59
C LYS A 329 15.86 24.75 -2.57
N LEU A 330 15.36 25.88 -3.09
CA LEU A 330 14.31 25.89 -4.10
C LEU A 330 14.76 25.15 -5.37
N THR A 331 15.97 25.42 -5.84
CA THR A 331 16.52 24.76 -7.03
C THR A 331 16.67 23.27 -6.81
N ALA A 332 17.16 22.82 -5.66
CA ALA A 332 17.27 21.42 -5.29
C ALA A 332 15.87 20.74 -5.23
N GLN A 333 14.86 21.45 -4.68
CA GLN A 333 13.48 20.93 -4.64
C GLN A 333 12.85 20.73 -6.02
N LEU A 334 13.22 21.56 -7.01
CA LEU A 334 12.78 21.32 -8.40
C LEU A 334 13.34 20.01 -8.97
N GLY A 335 14.54 19.62 -8.54
CA GLY A 335 15.13 18.31 -8.84
C GLY A 335 14.38 17.17 -8.15
N ASN A 336 14.14 17.29 -6.84
CA ASN A 336 13.39 16.31 -6.07
C ASN A 336 11.97 16.10 -6.63
N LEU A 337 11.30 17.17 -7.04
CA LEU A 337 9.99 17.13 -7.66
C LEU A 337 10.00 16.29 -8.96
N LYS A 338 11.01 16.44 -9.82
CA LYS A 338 11.15 15.61 -11.04
C LYS A 338 11.45 14.15 -10.71
N THR A 339 12.33 13.91 -9.74
CA THR A 339 12.69 12.55 -9.32
C THR A 339 11.47 11.85 -8.71
N ASN A 340 10.78 12.50 -7.78
CA ASN A 340 9.60 11.94 -7.12
C ASN A 340 8.45 11.67 -8.09
N ALA A 341 8.29 12.46 -9.15
CA ALA A 341 7.25 12.24 -10.15
C ALA A 341 7.36 10.85 -10.82
N GLY A 342 8.58 10.33 -11.02
CA GLY A 342 8.76 8.98 -11.53
C GLY A 342 8.23 7.88 -10.61
N TYR A 343 8.31 8.09 -9.31
CA TYR A 343 7.75 7.17 -8.31
C TYR A 343 6.24 7.32 -8.18
N LEU A 344 5.72 8.54 -8.27
CA LEU A 344 4.29 8.81 -8.29
C LEU A 344 3.61 8.24 -9.54
N ASP A 345 4.28 8.20 -10.68
CA ASP A 345 3.76 7.56 -11.91
C ASP A 345 3.49 6.06 -11.65
N ALA A 346 4.35 5.35 -10.90
CA ALA A 346 4.08 3.97 -10.50
C ALA A 346 2.85 3.87 -9.59
N THR A 347 2.72 4.78 -8.63
CA THR A 347 1.56 4.86 -7.74
C THR A 347 0.27 5.08 -8.53
N PHE A 348 0.26 6.01 -9.49
CA PHE A 348 -0.94 6.27 -10.28
C PHE A 348 -1.23 5.19 -11.31
N ARG A 349 -0.22 4.53 -11.88
CA ARG A 349 -0.46 3.32 -12.68
C ARG A 349 -1.24 2.26 -11.91
N PHE A 350 -0.92 2.07 -10.62
CA PHE A 350 -1.67 1.16 -9.77
C PHE A 350 -3.09 1.66 -9.47
N LEU A 351 -3.23 2.93 -9.06
CA LEU A 351 -4.54 3.50 -8.72
C LEU A 351 -5.48 3.63 -9.91
N ASP A 352 -4.94 3.72 -11.12
CA ASP A 352 -5.68 3.89 -12.37
C ASP A 352 -5.97 2.57 -13.11
N ILE A 353 -5.58 1.41 -12.57
CA ILE A 353 -5.94 0.11 -13.17
C ILE A 353 -7.47 0.11 -13.37
N PRO A 354 -7.96 0.02 -14.61
CA PRO A 354 -9.40 0.05 -14.86
C PRO A 354 -10.05 -1.25 -14.42
N ASN A 355 -11.31 -1.20 -14.00
CA ASN A 355 -12.13 -2.40 -13.91
C ASN A 355 -12.56 -2.78 -15.33
N SER A 356 -12.16 -3.96 -15.78
CA SER A 356 -12.40 -4.46 -17.15
C SER A 356 -13.66 -5.31 -17.26
N MET A 357 -14.12 -5.91 -16.14
CA MET A 357 -15.33 -6.70 -16.11
C MET A 357 -16.57 -5.82 -16.20
N TYR A 358 -17.47 -6.19 -17.10
CA TYR A 358 -18.75 -5.51 -17.24
C TYR A 358 -19.60 -5.72 -16.00
N GLN A 359 -20.03 -4.63 -15.35
CA GLN A 359 -20.73 -4.71 -14.06
C GLN A 359 -22.21 -5.12 -14.17
N GLY A 360 -22.77 -5.14 -15.37
CA GLY A 360 -24.17 -5.47 -15.61
C GLY A 360 -25.16 -4.47 -15.00
N SER A 361 -26.42 -4.62 -15.36
CA SER A 361 -27.48 -3.74 -14.85
C SER A 361 -28.74 -4.49 -14.40
N LEU A 362 -28.86 -5.78 -14.75
CA LEU A 362 -29.99 -6.59 -14.34
C LEU A 362 -29.85 -7.00 -12.88
N THR A 363 -30.89 -6.78 -12.08
CA THR A 363 -30.96 -7.31 -10.73
C THR A 363 -31.23 -8.82 -10.76
N THR A 364 -30.60 -9.56 -9.84
CA THR A 364 -30.99 -10.94 -9.63
C THR A 364 -32.35 -10.98 -8.95
N GLU A 365 -33.33 -11.65 -9.55
CA GLU A 365 -34.63 -11.84 -8.90
C GLU A 365 -34.42 -12.60 -7.58
N LYS A 366 -34.92 -12.03 -6.47
CA LYS A 366 -35.06 -12.76 -5.21
C LYS A 366 -36.27 -13.69 -5.34
N ARG A 367 -36.06 -14.82 -5.99
CA ARG A 367 -37.14 -15.82 -6.17
C ARG A 367 -37.44 -16.47 -4.82
N SER A 368 -38.66 -16.39 -4.40
CA SER A 368 -39.14 -17.06 -3.19
C SER A 368 -39.09 -18.58 -3.31
N ASP A 369 -39.22 -19.11 -4.54
CA ASP A 369 -39.11 -20.54 -4.87
C ASP A 369 -37.63 -21.00 -4.94
N ARG A 370 -36.66 -20.07 -4.84
CA ARG A 370 -35.21 -20.33 -4.97
C ARG A 370 -34.81 -21.21 -6.17
N GLN A 371 -35.66 -21.31 -7.20
CA GLN A 371 -35.40 -22.11 -8.37
C GLN A 371 -34.59 -21.33 -9.39
N TYR A 372 -33.35 -21.74 -9.56
CA TYR A 372 -32.44 -21.21 -10.57
C TYR A 372 -31.95 -22.36 -11.45
N GLU A 373 -31.62 -22.04 -12.67
CA GLU A 373 -30.97 -22.95 -13.62
C GLU A 373 -29.65 -22.35 -14.06
N VAL A 374 -28.56 -23.10 -13.91
CA VAL A 374 -27.24 -22.67 -14.38
C VAL A 374 -26.86 -23.53 -15.58
N GLU A 375 -26.37 -22.87 -16.63
CA GLU A 375 -25.91 -23.53 -17.84
C GLU A 375 -24.58 -22.98 -18.29
N PHE A 376 -23.57 -23.83 -18.44
CA PHE A 376 -22.31 -23.56 -19.10
C PHE A 376 -22.43 -23.99 -20.56
N ARG A 377 -22.11 -23.12 -21.52
CA ARG A 377 -22.15 -23.39 -22.94
C ARG A 377 -20.79 -23.19 -23.56
N ASN A 378 -20.11 -24.28 -23.92
CA ASN A 378 -18.80 -24.29 -24.59
C ASN A 378 -17.77 -23.38 -23.91
N VAL A 379 -17.72 -23.41 -22.57
CA VAL A 379 -16.90 -22.51 -21.77
C VAL A 379 -15.45 -22.97 -21.79
N SER A 380 -14.56 -22.09 -22.26
CA SER A 380 -13.10 -22.26 -22.16
C SER A 380 -12.49 -21.10 -21.37
N PHE A 381 -11.54 -21.44 -20.49
CA PHE A 381 -10.89 -20.47 -19.62
C PHE A 381 -9.42 -20.82 -19.35
N ARG A 382 -8.57 -19.81 -19.36
CA ARG A 382 -7.18 -19.86 -18.87
C ARG A 382 -6.89 -18.69 -17.94
N TYR A 383 -6.09 -18.95 -16.92
CA TYR A 383 -5.67 -17.90 -15.99
C TYR A 383 -4.78 -16.84 -16.66
N PRO A 384 -4.81 -15.58 -16.20
CA PRO A 384 -3.92 -14.55 -16.68
C PRO A 384 -2.44 -14.97 -16.64
N GLY A 385 -1.73 -14.80 -17.76
CA GLY A 385 -0.31 -15.17 -17.87
C GLY A 385 -0.03 -16.67 -18.07
N ARG A 386 -1.06 -17.53 -18.13
CA ARG A 386 -0.92 -18.96 -18.50
C ARG A 386 -1.25 -19.18 -19.98
N VAL A 387 -0.57 -20.17 -20.58
CA VAL A 387 -0.81 -20.59 -21.96
C VAL A 387 -1.86 -21.71 -22.00
N ASP A 388 -1.82 -22.60 -21.02
CA ASP A 388 -2.66 -23.78 -20.96
C ASP A 388 -4.08 -23.43 -20.50
N TRP A 389 -5.05 -24.10 -21.12
CA TRP A 389 -6.45 -24.01 -20.73
C TRP A 389 -6.69 -24.72 -19.39
N ALA A 390 -7.29 -24.00 -18.43
CA ALA A 390 -7.75 -24.58 -17.17
C ALA A 390 -9.14 -25.23 -17.31
N LEU A 391 -9.97 -24.72 -18.23
CA LEU A 391 -11.20 -25.36 -18.71
C LEU A 391 -11.23 -25.30 -20.23
N LYS A 392 -11.75 -26.38 -20.87
CA LYS A 392 -11.83 -26.53 -22.32
C LYS A 392 -13.23 -26.96 -22.71
N ASN A 393 -13.96 -26.11 -23.45
CA ASN A 393 -15.24 -26.44 -24.05
C ASN A 393 -16.22 -27.11 -23.07
N VAL A 394 -16.29 -26.63 -21.83
CA VAL A 394 -17.17 -27.18 -20.81
C VAL A 394 -18.61 -26.80 -21.13
N SER A 395 -19.45 -27.82 -21.29
CA SER A 395 -20.90 -27.67 -21.46
C SER A 395 -21.61 -28.52 -20.40
N MET A 396 -22.34 -27.87 -19.52
CA MET A 396 -23.03 -28.53 -18.40
C MET A 396 -24.24 -27.71 -17.97
N LYS A 397 -25.32 -28.38 -17.62
CA LYS A 397 -26.56 -27.76 -17.14
C LYS A 397 -27.00 -28.44 -15.86
N PHE A 398 -27.33 -27.65 -14.85
CA PHE A 398 -27.87 -28.16 -13.60
C PHE A 398 -28.91 -27.21 -13.01
N LYS A 399 -29.88 -27.78 -12.30
CA LYS A 399 -30.97 -27.05 -11.66
C LYS A 399 -30.71 -26.86 -10.18
N VAL A 400 -31.18 -25.74 -9.65
CA VAL A 400 -31.17 -25.43 -8.23
C VAL A 400 -32.14 -26.31 -7.46
N GLY A 401 -31.85 -26.57 -6.18
CA GLY A 401 -32.58 -27.51 -5.35
C GLY A 401 -32.05 -28.94 -5.40
N LYS A 402 -30.93 -29.15 -6.16
CA LYS A 402 -30.22 -30.42 -6.21
C LYS A 402 -28.81 -30.30 -5.60
N ARG A 403 -28.31 -31.43 -5.12
CA ARG A 403 -26.94 -31.56 -4.64
C ARG A 403 -26.07 -32.06 -5.78
N LEU A 404 -25.15 -31.22 -6.22
CA LEU A 404 -24.20 -31.54 -7.28
C LEU A 404 -22.83 -31.83 -6.68
N ALA A 405 -22.29 -33.01 -6.95
CA ALA A 405 -20.88 -33.31 -6.66
C ALA A 405 -20.01 -33.04 -7.90
N ILE A 406 -18.87 -32.37 -7.70
CA ILE A 406 -17.85 -32.18 -8.72
C ILE A 406 -16.63 -32.99 -8.30
N VAL A 407 -16.25 -33.96 -9.09
CA VAL A 407 -15.15 -34.88 -8.80
C VAL A 407 -14.13 -34.92 -9.93
N GLY A 408 -12.92 -35.37 -9.64
CA GLY A 408 -11.83 -35.52 -10.61
C GLY A 408 -10.47 -35.36 -9.94
N GLU A 409 -9.42 -35.63 -10.68
CA GLU A 409 -8.04 -35.52 -10.22
C GLU A 409 -7.64 -34.08 -9.87
N ASN A 410 -6.51 -33.92 -9.17
CA ASN A 410 -5.95 -32.59 -8.89
C ASN A 410 -5.60 -31.92 -10.22
N GLY A 411 -5.95 -30.63 -10.34
CA GLY A 411 -5.71 -29.86 -11.56
C GLY A 411 -6.72 -30.08 -12.69
N SER A 412 -7.77 -30.92 -12.50
CA SER A 412 -8.78 -31.17 -13.53
C SER A 412 -9.73 -30.01 -13.83
N GLY A 413 -9.62 -28.87 -13.11
CA GLY A 413 -10.42 -27.65 -13.37
C GLY A 413 -11.58 -27.41 -12.40
N LYS A 414 -11.78 -28.22 -11.36
CA LYS A 414 -12.91 -28.12 -10.40
C LYS A 414 -13.03 -26.75 -9.72
N THR A 415 -11.97 -26.28 -9.07
CA THR A 415 -11.94 -24.95 -8.43
C THR A 415 -12.07 -23.82 -9.45
N THR A 416 -11.55 -24.01 -10.67
CA THR A 416 -11.72 -23.06 -11.78
C THR A 416 -13.18 -22.92 -12.19
N PHE A 417 -13.90 -24.04 -12.28
CA PHE A 417 -15.33 -24.04 -12.55
C PHE A 417 -16.11 -23.20 -11.52
N ILE A 418 -15.82 -23.36 -10.21
CA ILE A 418 -16.48 -22.57 -9.16
C ILE A 418 -16.11 -21.08 -9.27
N LYS A 419 -14.85 -20.77 -9.53
CA LYS A 419 -14.42 -19.36 -9.69
C LYS A 419 -15.13 -18.66 -10.85
N LEU A 420 -15.39 -19.37 -11.94
CA LEU A 420 -16.18 -18.88 -13.08
C LEU A 420 -17.67 -18.80 -12.74
N LEU A 421 -18.21 -19.81 -12.07
CA LEU A 421 -19.61 -19.81 -11.61
C LEU A 421 -19.90 -18.61 -10.68
N CYS A 422 -18.98 -18.33 -9.75
CA CYS A 422 -19.07 -17.15 -8.87
C CYS A 422 -18.68 -15.83 -9.56
N ARG A 423 -18.34 -15.88 -10.83
CA ARG A 423 -17.91 -14.72 -11.63
C ARG A 423 -16.73 -13.96 -11.02
N LEU A 424 -15.77 -14.66 -10.39
CA LEU A 424 -14.47 -14.07 -10.05
C LEU A 424 -13.62 -13.82 -11.29
N TYR A 425 -13.91 -14.53 -12.38
CA TYR A 425 -13.38 -14.38 -13.72
C TYR A 425 -14.51 -14.50 -14.73
N ASP A 426 -14.38 -13.83 -15.87
CA ASP A 426 -15.22 -14.07 -17.03
C ASP A 426 -14.51 -15.06 -17.98
N PRO A 427 -15.22 -16.00 -18.64
CA PRO A 427 -14.63 -16.94 -19.59
C PRO A 427 -14.14 -16.21 -20.84
N GLN A 428 -13.07 -16.74 -21.48
CA GLN A 428 -12.59 -16.25 -22.75
C GLN A 428 -13.45 -16.73 -23.93
N GLU A 429 -13.99 -17.96 -23.84
CA GLU A 429 -14.87 -18.51 -24.85
C GLU A 429 -16.11 -19.09 -24.20
N GLY A 430 -17.22 -19.07 -24.92
CA GLY A 430 -18.51 -19.54 -24.44
C GLY A 430 -19.23 -18.54 -23.52
N GLU A 431 -20.27 -19.02 -22.88
CA GLU A 431 -21.13 -18.22 -21.99
C GLU A 431 -21.62 -19.05 -20.79
N ILE A 432 -21.83 -18.38 -19.67
CA ILE A 432 -22.44 -18.98 -18.48
C ILE A 432 -23.79 -18.26 -18.30
N LEU A 433 -24.84 -19.04 -18.21
CA LEU A 433 -26.20 -18.55 -18.10
C LEU A 433 -26.79 -18.86 -16.74
N LEU A 434 -27.51 -17.89 -16.16
CA LEU A 434 -28.40 -18.06 -15.03
C LEU A 434 -29.83 -17.81 -15.54
N ASN A 435 -30.70 -18.83 -15.46
CA ASN A 435 -32.06 -18.79 -16.00
C ASN A 435 -32.11 -18.35 -17.48
N GLY A 436 -31.19 -18.82 -18.30
CA GLY A 436 -31.09 -18.48 -19.73
C GLY A 436 -30.51 -17.10 -20.04
N ILE A 437 -30.09 -16.33 -19.04
CA ILE A 437 -29.50 -14.99 -19.21
C ILE A 437 -28.02 -15.08 -18.86
N ASP A 438 -27.14 -14.54 -19.71
CA ASP A 438 -25.71 -14.44 -19.48
C ASP A 438 -25.41 -13.73 -18.14
N ILE A 439 -24.61 -14.37 -17.29
CA ILE A 439 -24.27 -13.85 -15.95
C ILE A 439 -23.60 -12.47 -16.01
N ARG A 440 -22.95 -12.12 -17.11
CA ARG A 440 -22.33 -10.81 -17.33
C ARG A 440 -23.35 -9.66 -17.36
N LYS A 441 -24.62 -9.93 -17.70
CA LYS A 441 -25.67 -8.92 -17.75
C LYS A 441 -26.24 -8.56 -16.39
N TYR A 442 -26.06 -9.40 -15.38
CA TYR A 442 -26.50 -9.11 -14.02
C TYR A 442 -25.58 -8.11 -13.33
N ASN A 443 -26.16 -7.30 -12.43
CA ASN A 443 -25.38 -6.49 -11.51
C ASN A 443 -24.43 -7.40 -10.73
N TYR A 444 -23.15 -7.05 -10.74
CA TYR A 444 -22.08 -7.91 -10.19
C TYR A 444 -22.29 -8.20 -8.70
N GLN A 445 -22.65 -7.16 -7.92
CA GLN A 445 -22.85 -7.31 -6.48
C GLN A 445 -24.09 -8.14 -6.17
N ASP A 446 -25.20 -7.92 -6.89
CA ASP A 446 -26.41 -8.72 -6.72
C ASP A 446 -26.17 -10.20 -7.08
N TYR A 447 -25.43 -10.45 -8.16
CA TYR A 447 -25.05 -11.79 -8.57
C TYR A 447 -24.21 -12.51 -7.51
N MET A 448 -23.25 -11.82 -6.90
CA MET A 448 -22.42 -12.38 -5.83
C MET A 448 -23.22 -12.71 -4.55
N GLN A 449 -24.38 -12.06 -4.34
CA GLN A 449 -25.23 -12.34 -3.17
C GLN A 449 -25.93 -13.69 -3.24
N ILE A 450 -26.09 -14.28 -4.44
CA ILE A 450 -26.75 -15.59 -4.56
C ILE A 450 -25.85 -16.78 -4.18
N PHE A 451 -24.56 -16.55 -3.91
CA PHE A 451 -23.60 -17.60 -3.55
C PHE A 451 -23.08 -17.46 -2.12
N SER A 452 -23.03 -18.56 -1.40
CA SER A 452 -22.25 -18.76 -0.17
C SER A 452 -21.14 -19.78 -0.48
N VAL A 453 -19.87 -19.37 -0.39
CA VAL A 453 -18.74 -20.21 -0.82
C VAL A 453 -17.76 -20.41 0.33
N VAL A 454 -17.36 -21.64 0.56
CA VAL A 454 -16.20 -22.01 1.37
C VAL A 454 -15.14 -22.52 0.42
N PHE A 455 -14.12 -21.71 0.14
CA PHE A 455 -12.97 -22.10 -0.68
C PHE A 455 -12.01 -22.98 0.11
N GLN A 456 -11.20 -23.79 -0.58
CA GLN A 456 -10.19 -24.65 0.03
C GLN A 456 -9.16 -23.83 0.87
N ASP A 457 -8.78 -22.67 0.38
CA ASP A 457 -7.79 -21.74 0.97
C ASP A 457 -8.44 -20.58 1.74
N PHE A 458 -9.61 -20.83 2.34
CA PHE A 458 -10.31 -19.82 3.13
C PHE A 458 -9.42 -19.26 4.24
N GLN A 459 -9.61 -17.99 4.59
CA GLN A 459 -8.91 -17.32 5.68
C GLN A 459 -9.91 -16.75 6.70
N LEU A 460 -9.56 -16.91 7.96
CA LEU A 460 -10.20 -16.18 9.06
C LEU A 460 -9.37 -14.96 9.41
N LEU A 461 -10.03 -13.91 9.85
CA LEU A 461 -9.37 -12.68 10.26
C LEU A 461 -9.10 -12.71 11.77
N SER A 462 -8.05 -12.02 12.21
CA SER A 462 -7.78 -11.77 13.62
C SER A 462 -8.77 -10.74 14.17
N GLN A 463 -10.05 -11.15 14.25
CA GLN A 463 -11.20 -10.37 14.63
C GLN A 463 -12.12 -11.22 15.52
N PRO A 464 -13.13 -10.64 16.21
CA PRO A 464 -14.10 -11.40 16.98
C PRO A 464 -14.76 -12.52 16.18
N LEU A 465 -15.03 -13.64 16.83
CA LEU A 465 -15.65 -14.82 16.21
C LEU A 465 -16.95 -14.46 15.48
N GLY A 466 -17.82 -13.66 16.11
CA GLY A 466 -19.09 -13.25 15.50
C GLY A 466 -18.90 -12.40 14.24
N GLU A 467 -17.88 -11.54 14.19
CA GLU A 467 -17.54 -10.75 13.00
C GLU A 467 -16.97 -11.64 11.87
N ASN A 468 -16.18 -12.66 12.23
CA ASN A 468 -15.72 -13.66 11.27
C ASN A 468 -16.85 -14.43 10.62
N VAL A 469 -17.87 -14.79 11.38
CA VAL A 469 -19.07 -15.50 10.87
C VAL A 469 -19.93 -14.57 10.01
N ALA A 470 -20.17 -13.36 10.47
CA ALA A 470 -21.06 -12.42 9.79
C ALA A 470 -20.41 -11.69 8.59
N GLY A 471 -19.07 -11.58 8.57
CA GLY A 471 -18.35 -10.73 7.61
C GLY A 471 -18.58 -9.23 7.83
N SER A 472 -19.04 -8.83 9.02
CA SER A 472 -19.39 -7.45 9.37
C SER A 472 -19.28 -7.20 10.86
N ALA A 473 -18.87 -5.98 11.25
CA ALA A 473 -18.84 -5.55 12.66
C ALA A 473 -20.24 -5.35 13.26
N LYS A 474 -21.26 -5.17 12.42
CA LYS A 474 -22.67 -5.09 12.84
C LYS A 474 -23.40 -6.32 12.33
N TYR A 475 -23.87 -7.16 13.23
CA TYR A 475 -24.48 -8.44 12.86
C TYR A 475 -25.57 -8.88 13.86
N ASP A 476 -26.43 -9.80 13.41
CA ASP A 476 -27.40 -10.48 14.24
C ASP A 476 -26.72 -11.61 15.04
N ARG A 477 -26.63 -11.42 16.36
CA ARG A 477 -25.97 -12.36 17.27
C ARG A 477 -26.69 -13.71 17.34
N ALA A 478 -28.03 -13.73 17.34
CA ALA A 478 -28.80 -14.97 17.41
C ALA A 478 -28.58 -15.80 16.15
N ARG A 479 -28.57 -15.16 14.98
CA ARG A 479 -28.31 -15.80 13.70
C ARG A 479 -26.88 -16.32 13.60
N ALA A 480 -25.88 -15.56 14.13
CA ALA A 480 -24.48 -16.02 14.16
C ALA A 480 -24.29 -17.22 15.09
N THR A 481 -24.91 -17.22 16.27
CA THR A 481 -24.91 -18.35 17.20
C THR A 481 -25.55 -19.59 16.55
N LYS A 482 -26.71 -19.42 15.92
CA LYS A 482 -27.38 -20.52 15.21
C LYS A 482 -26.50 -21.10 14.11
N ALA A 483 -25.89 -20.25 13.27
CA ALA A 483 -25.00 -20.70 12.20
C ALA A 483 -23.78 -21.49 12.71
N LEU A 484 -23.21 -21.10 13.88
CA LEU A 484 -22.13 -21.84 14.52
C LEU A 484 -22.60 -23.19 15.08
N MET A 485 -23.79 -23.26 15.68
CA MET A 485 -24.38 -24.51 16.16
C MET A 485 -24.64 -25.46 14.99
N ASP A 486 -25.26 -24.96 13.92
CA ASP A 486 -25.56 -25.70 12.72
C ASP A 486 -24.27 -26.24 12.04
N ALA A 487 -23.17 -25.47 12.09
CA ALA A 487 -21.85 -25.89 11.60
C ALA A 487 -21.10 -26.88 12.54
N GLY A 488 -21.70 -27.29 13.65
CA GLY A 488 -21.07 -28.19 14.62
C GLY A 488 -19.99 -27.54 15.47
N PHE A 489 -20.08 -26.23 15.73
CA PHE A 489 -19.14 -25.49 16.59
C PHE A 489 -19.74 -25.16 17.98
N GLY A 490 -20.91 -25.71 18.34
CA GLY A 490 -21.67 -25.35 19.53
C GLY A 490 -20.91 -25.56 20.83
N ASP A 491 -20.33 -26.74 21.04
CA ASP A 491 -19.56 -27.08 22.26
C ASP A 491 -18.34 -26.16 22.41
N ARG A 492 -17.64 -25.91 21.31
CA ARG A 492 -16.50 -25.02 21.31
C ARG A 492 -16.90 -23.56 21.57
N LEU A 493 -18.04 -23.10 21.02
CA LEU A 493 -18.59 -21.78 21.30
C LEU A 493 -18.89 -21.59 22.78
N ALA A 494 -19.45 -22.61 23.44
CA ALA A 494 -19.73 -22.57 24.87
C ALA A 494 -18.44 -22.49 25.71
N ALA A 495 -17.33 -23.07 25.22
CA ALA A 495 -16.02 -23.01 25.85
C ALA A 495 -15.23 -21.73 25.53
N MET A 496 -15.71 -20.87 24.62
CA MET A 496 -15.02 -19.61 24.27
C MET A 496 -15.16 -18.57 25.41
N PRO A 497 -14.05 -17.90 25.83
CA PRO A 497 -14.05 -17.02 27.01
C PRO A 497 -15.06 -15.87 26.95
N LYS A 498 -15.32 -15.34 25.76
CA LYS A 498 -16.23 -14.21 25.51
C LYS A 498 -17.32 -14.56 24.48
N GLY A 499 -17.55 -15.85 24.24
CA GLY A 499 -18.53 -16.30 23.23
C GLY A 499 -18.23 -15.72 21.83
N LEU A 500 -19.22 -15.06 21.22
CA LEU A 500 -19.05 -14.42 19.90
C LEU A 500 -18.05 -13.26 19.88
N ASP A 501 -17.76 -12.64 21.02
CA ASP A 501 -16.80 -11.53 21.13
C ASP A 501 -15.37 -12.01 21.40
N THR A 502 -15.14 -13.33 21.40
CA THR A 502 -13.79 -13.90 21.52
C THR A 502 -12.96 -13.56 20.29
N MET A 503 -11.83 -12.89 20.51
CA MET A 503 -10.85 -12.61 19.45
C MET A 503 -10.23 -13.91 18.95
N LEU A 504 -10.20 -14.10 17.65
CA LEU A 504 -9.44 -15.16 17.01
C LEU A 504 -8.00 -14.69 16.78
N TYR A 505 -7.04 -15.59 17.02
CA TYR A 505 -5.60 -15.35 16.92
C TYR A 505 -5.08 -14.26 17.86
N LYS A 506 -3.75 -14.15 17.96
CA LYS A 506 -3.07 -13.23 18.88
C LYS A 506 -2.41 -12.03 18.20
N ASP A 507 -2.79 -11.74 16.95
CA ASP A 507 -2.17 -10.64 16.21
C ASP A 507 -2.49 -9.26 16.80
N PHE A 508 -3.70 -9.09 17.40
CA PHE A 508 -4.16 -7.81 17.95
C PHE A 508 -4.58 -7.88 19.42
N ALA A 509 -4.70 -9.07 19.99
CA ALA A 509 -5.13 -9.25 21.39
C ALA A 509 -4.35 -10.38 22.03
N GLU A 510 -3.72 -10.10 23.19
CA GLU A 510 -2.95 -11.10 23.95
C GLU A 510 -3.80 -12.30 24.42
N ASP A 511 -5.09 -12.04 24.71
CA ASP A 511 -6.08 -13.04 25.09
C ASP A 511 -6.79 -13.71 23.88
N GLY A 512 -6.29 -13.48 22.67
CA GLY A 512 -6.83 -14.11 21.46
C GLY A 512 -6.69 -15.63 21.47
N VAL A 513 -7.71 -16.32 20.95
CA VAL A 513 -7.79 -17.78 20.94
C VAL A 513 -7.33 -18.35 19.60
N GLU A 514 -6.36 -19.26 19.65
CA GLU A 514 -5.96 -20.04 18.47
C GLU A 514 -7.03 -21.11 18.19
N VAL A 515 -7.34 -21.29 16.92
CA VAL A 515 -8.27 -22.31 16.43
C VAL A 515 -7.52 -23.37 15.62
N SER A 516 -7.91 -24.63 15.79
CA SER A 516 -7.40 -25.72 14.95
C SER A 516 -7.92 -25.61 13.50
N GLY A 517 -7.29 -26.32 12.56
CA GLY A 517 -7.76 -26.33 11.16
C GLY A 517 -9.20 -26.78 11.01
N GLY A 518 -9.63 -27.79 11.76
CA GLY A 518 -11.01 -28.26 11.78
C GLY A 518 -11.99 -27.24 12.38
N GLU A 519 -11.59 -26.57 13.47
CA GLU A 519 -12.39 -25.47 14.05
C GLU A 519 -12.52 -24.29 13.10
N ALA A 520 -11.42 -23.88 12.45
CA ALA A 520 -11.44 -22.82 11.44
C ALA A 520 -12.37 -23.15 10.28
N GLN A 521 -12.41 -24.42 9.86
CA GLN A 521 -13.30 -24.90 8.81
C GLN A 521 -14.77 -24.84 9.22
N LYS A 522 -15.12 -25.24 10.46
CA LYS A 522 -16.48 -25.09 10.99
C LYS A 522 -16.93 -23.62 11.05
N ILE A 523 -16.00 -22.70 11.38
CA ILE A 523 -16.29 -21.25 11.36
C ILE A 523 -16.54 -20.77 9.91
N ALA A 524 -15.75 -21.23 8.94
CA ALA A 524 -15.95 -20.88 7.52
C ALA A 524 -17.30 -21.42 6.99
N ILE A 525 -17.69 -22.61 7.42
CA ILE A 525 -19.02 -23.17 7.14
C ILE A 525 -20.13 -22.32 7.80
N ALA A 526 -19.96 -21.94 9.07
CA ALA A 526 -20.91 -21.06 9.75
C ALA A 526 -21.07 -19.71 9.02
N ARG A 527 -19.99 -19.15 8.46
CA ARG A 527 -20.03 -17.96 7.60
C ARG A 527 -20.93 -18.15 6.38
N ALA A 528 -20.80 -19.31 5.71
CA ALA A 528 -21.62 -19.62 4.55
C ALA A 528 -23.12 -19.78 4.94
N LEU A 529 -23.41 -20.42 6.07
CA LEU A 529 -24.76 -20.57 6.62
C LEU A 529 -25.35 -19.23 7.06
N TYR A 530 -24.55 -18.36 7.70
CA TYR A 530 -25.00 -17.03 8.09
C TYR A 530 -25.39 -16.18 6.87
N LYS A 531 -24.68 -16.26 5.75
CA LYS A 531 -25.02 -15.54 4.52
C LYS A 531 -26.38 -15.95 3.95
N ASP A 532 -26.78 -17.21 4.09
CA ASP A 532 -28.09 -17.77 3.70
C ASP A 532 -28.43 -17.58 2.21
N ALA A 533 -27.44 -17.80 1.35
CA ALA A 533 -27.61 -17.68 -0.09
C ALA A 533 -28.31 -18.92 -0.71
N PRO A 534 -28.96 -18.76 -1.88
CA PRO A 534 -29.58 -19.87 -2.63
C PRO A 534 -28.60 -20.97 -3.02
N PHE A 535 -27.34 -20.63 -3.34
CA PHE A 535 -26.28 -21.57 -3.64
C PHE A 535 -25.28 -21.66 -2.49
N ILE A 536 -25.02 -22.87 -2.00
CA ILE A 536 -23.94 -23.16 -1.07
C ILE A 536 -22.90 -23.98 -1.81
N ILE A 537 -21.68 -23.50 -1.86
CA ILE A 537 -20.54 -24.13 -2.54
C ILE A 537 -19.48 -24.44 -1.51
N LEU A 538 -19.04 -25.70 -1.48
CA LEU A 538 -18.02 -26.19 -0.57
C LEU A 538 -16.89 -26.80 -1.40
N ASP A 539 -15.72 -26.15 -1.41
CA ASP A 539 -14.52 -26.62 -2.08
C ASP A 539 -13.64 -27.35 -1.07
N GLU A 540 -13.65 -28.69 -1.12
CA GLU A 540 -12.94 -29.61 -0.21
C GLU A 540 -13.18 -29.32 1.29
N PRO A 541 -14.45 -29.30 1.72
CA PRO A 541 -14.79 -28.83 3.07
C PRO A 541 -14.30 -29.74 4.20
N THR A 542 -13.69 -30.87 3.90
CA THR A 542 -13.33 -31.89 4.89
C THR A 542 -11.84 -32.24 4.90
N ALA A 543 -11.00 -31.48 4.16
CA ALA A 543 -9.57 -31.75 4.05
C ALA A 543 -8.82 -31.76 5.41
N ALA A 544 -9.31 -31.01 6.40
CA ALA A 544 -8.73 -30.90 7.75
C ALA A 544 -9.51 -31.67 8.83
N LEU A 545 -10.52 -32.47 8.44
CA LEU A 545 -11.39 -33.20 9.37
C LEU A 545 -11.09 -34.69 9.37
N ASP A 546 -11.30 -35.30 10.52
CA ASP A 546 -11.32 -36.76 10.65
C ASP A 546 -12.59 -37.36 9.99
N PRO A 547 -12.61 -38.66 9.64
CA PRO A 547 -13.73 -39.28 8.95
C PRO A 547 -15.08 -39.21 9.68
N ILE A 548 -15.06 -39.17 11.02
CA ILE A 548 -16.29 -39.11 11.82
C ILE A 548 -16.88 -37.69 11.77
N ALA A 549 -16.03 -36.68 12.00
CA ALA A 549 -16.43 -35.28 11.89
C ALA A 549 -16.88 -34.92 10.46
N GLU A 550 -16.26 -35.56 9.45
CA GLU A 550 -16.68 -35.45 8.04
C GLU A 550 -18.10 -35.96 7.84
N ALA A 551 -18.39 -37.18 8.29
CA ALA A 551 -19.73 -37.79 8.17
C ALA A 551 -20.80 -36.94 8.87
N GLU A 552 -20.53 -36.47 10.09
CA GLU A 552 -21.43 -35.57 10.82
C GLU A 552 -21.69 -34.26 10.08
N ILE A 553 -20.69 -33.68 9.44
CA ILE A 553 -20.87 -32.46 8.66
C ILE A 553 -21.73 -32.73 7.43
N TYR A 554 -21.50 -33.81 6.71
CA TYR A 554 -22.34 -34.14 5.54
C TYR A 554 -23.78 -34.47 5.92
N GLU A 555 -24.02 -35.18 7.04
CA GLU A 555 -25.38 -35.42 7.56
C GLU A 555 -26.08 -34.10 7.95
N LYS A 556 -25.39 -33.24 8.71
CA LYS A 556 -25.89 -31.91 9.07
C LYS A 556 -26.14 -31.05 7.84
N PHE A 557 -25.23 -31.08 6.86
CA PHE A 557 -25.43 -30.35 5.60
C PHE A 557 -26.63 -30.83 4.80
N ASN A 558 -26.88 -32.12 4.76
CA ASN A 558 -28.08 -32.65 4.13
C ASN A 558 -29.35 -32.14 4.81
N ALA A 559 -29.35 -32.01 6.15
CA ALA A 559 -30.45 -31.44 6.91
C ALA A 559 -30.57 -29.91 6.72
N ILE A 560 -29.44 -29.20 6.57
CA ILE A 560 -29.40 -27.73 6.52
C ILE A 560 -29.58 -27.23 5.08
N SER A 561 -29.13 -27.97 4.07
CA SER A 561 -29.25 -27.58 2.66
C SER A 561 -30.73 -27.42 2.24
N GLY A 562 -31.65 -28.22 2.81
CA GLY A 562 -33.08 -28.09 2.55
C GLY A 562 -33.37 -27.93 1.05
N ASP A 563 -34.08 -26.85 0.68
CA ASP A 563 -34.39 -26.48 -0.71
C ASP A 563 -33.27 -25.72 -1.44
N ARG A 564 -32.04 -25.64 -0.87
CA ARG A 564 -30.90 -24.93 -1.47
C ARG A 564 -30.13 -25.84 -2.39
N THR A 565 -29.47 -25.24 -3.38
CA THR A 565 -28.47 -25.96 -4.19
C THR A 565 -27.17 -26.06 -3.41
N ALA A 566 -26.70 -27.27 -3.22
CA ALA A 566 -25.39 -27.53 -2.65
C ALA A 566 -24.45 -28.07 -3.74
N ILE A 567 -23.31 -27.41 -3.94
CA ILE A 567 -22.25 -27.88 -4.84
C ILE A 567 -21.08 -28.30 -3.97
N TYR A 568 -20.69 -29.55 -4.10
CA TYR A 568 -19.59 -30.13 -3.36
C TYR A 568 -18.43 -30.46 -4.31
N ILE A 569 -17.27 -29.90 -4.05
CA ILE A 569 -16.02 -30.42 -4.62
C ILE A 569 -15.41 -31.35 -3.58
N SER A 570 -15.22 -32.59 -3.93
CA SER A 570 -14.60 -33.58 -3.03
C SER A 570 -13.62 -34.47 -3.77
N HIS A 571 -12.48 -34.72 -3.11
CA HIS A 571 -11.58 -35.82 -3.48
C HIS A 571 -11.99 -37.13 -2.86
N ARG A 572 -12.92 -37.15 -1.90
CA ARG A 572 -13.46 -38.34 -1.24
C ARG A 572 -14.80 -38.69 -1.86
N LEU A 573 -14.79 -39.74 -2.67
CA LEU A 573 -15.98 -40.17 -3.41
C LEU A 573 -17.09 -40.73 -2.50
N SER A 574 -16.78 -41.13 -1.27
CA SER A 574 -17.76 -41.56 -0.26
C SER A 574 -18.88 -40.51 -0.04
N SER A 575 -18.52 -39.21 -0.07
CA SER A 575 -19.48 -38.10 0.06
C SER A 575 -20.38 -37.90 -1.15
N CYS A 576 -19.96 -38.42 -2.33
CA CYS A 576 -20.76 -38.25 -3.57
C CYS A 576 -22.02 -39.11 -3.60
N ARG A 577 -22.12 -40.17 -2.76
CA ARG A 577 -23.32 -41.01 -2.63
C ARG A 577 -24.56 -40.24 -2.21
N PHE A 578 -24.37 -39.14 -1.50
CA PHE A 578 -25.47 -38.32 -0.99
C PHE A 578 -25.90 -37.21 -1.98
N CYS A 579 -25.23 -37.13 -3.13
CA CYS A 579 -25.52 -36.12 -4.14
C CYS A 579 -26.50 -36.65 -5.17
N ASP A 580 -27.38 -35.76 -5.65
CA ASP A 580 -28.39 -36.11 -6.65
C ASP A 580 -27.76 -36.24 -8.05
N GLU A 581 -26.66 -35.53 -8.28
CA GLU A 581 -25.95 -35.50 -9.55
C GLU A 581 -24.45 -35.38 -9.34
N ILE A 582 -23.65 -36.00 -10.18
CA ILE A 582 -22.20 -36.01 -10.14
C ILE A 582 -21.66 -35.60 -11.50
N ALA A 583 -20.74 -34.65 -11.54
CA ALA A 583 -19.98 -34.23 -12.71
C ALA A 583 -18.52 -34.62 -12.53
N VAL A 584 -17.97 -35.37 -13.48
CA VAL A 584 -16.58 -35.86 -13.47
C VAL A 584 -15.73 -35.01 -14.39
N PHE A 585 -14.73 -34.35 -13.80
CA PHE A 585 -13.78 -33.50 -14.51
C PHE A 585 -12.47 -34.23 -14.78
N SER A 586 -11.96 -34.12 -16.01
CA SER A 586 -10.63 -34.54 -16.41
C SER A 586 -10.08 -33.58 -17.44
N ASP A 587 -8.81 -33.18 -17.30
CA ASP A 587 -8.09 -32.32 -18.25
C ASP A 587 -8.84 -31.05 -18.67
N GLY A 588 -9.54 -30.43 -17.71
CA GLY A 588 -10.33 -29.23 -17.93
C GLY A 588 -11.67 -29.42 -18.64
N GLN A 589 -12.14 -30.67 -18.76
CA GLN A 589 -13.41 -31.01 -19.41
C GLN A 589 -14.33 -31.77 -18.46
N VAL A 590 -15.64 -31.70 -18.70
CA VAL A 590 -16.63 -32.62 -18.08
C VAL A 590 -16.75 -33.84 -18.96
N ILE A 591 -16.29 -35.00 -18.47
CA ILE A 591 -16.25 -36.25 -19.24
C ILE A 591 -17.41 -37.20 -18.94
N GLN A 592 -18.00 -37.09 -17.75
CA GLN A 592 -19.17 -37.86 -17.34
C GLN A 592 -20.08 -37.02 -16.46
N GLN A 593 -21.40 -37.19 -16.56
CA GLN A 593 -22.40 -36.57 -15.71
C GLN A 593 -23.56 -37.58 -15.48
N GLY A 594 -24.00 -37.72 -14.24
CA GLY A 594 -25.09 -38.64 -13.90
C GLY A 594 -25.23 -38.90 -12.41
N THR A 595 -26.08 -39.83 -12.03
CA THR A 595 -26.22 -40.29 -10.64
C THR A 595 -25.09 -41.28 -10.27
N HIS A 596 -24.84 -41.44 -8.97
CA HIS A 596 -23.85 -42.38 -8.44
C HIS A 596 -23.98 -43.79 -9.05
N GLN A 597 -25.21 -44.32 -9.07
CA GLN A 597 -25.47 -45.66 -9.59
C GLN A 597 -25.24 -45.75 -11.10
N ALA A 598 -25.68 -44.73 -11.86
CA ALA A 598 -25.51 -44.71 -13.31
C ALA A 598 -24.04 -44.62 -13.73
N LEU A 599 -23.22 -43.87 -12.96
CA LEU A 599 -21.80 -43.69 -13.23
C LEU A 599 -20.97 -44.93 -12.82
N LEU A 600 -21.35 -45.65 -11.75
CA LEU A 600 -20.72 -46.91 -11.35
C LEU A 600 -21.03 -48.03 -12.31
N ALA A 601 -22.21 -48.05 -12.91
CA ALA A 601 -22.58 -49.06 -13.93
C ALA A 601 -21.74 -48.96 -15.22
N GLN A 602 -21.04 -47.83 -15.43
CA GLN A 602 -20.08 -47.64 -16.50
C GLN A 602 -18.67 -48.12 -16.05
N GLU A 603 -18.44 -49.45 -16.05
CA GLU A 603 -17.21 -50.07 -15.51
C GLU A 603 -15.91 -49.49 -16.08
N THR A 604 -15.91 -49.04 -17.34
CA THR A 604 -14.77 -48.37 -18.00
C THR A 604 -14.74 -46.85 -17.80
N GLY A 605 -15.69 -46.34 -17.04
CA GLY A 605 -15.82 -44.91 -16.78
C GLY A 605 -14.80 -44.40 -15.73
N LYS A 606 -14.34 -43.15 -15.89
CA LYS A 606 -13.40 -42.52 -14.95
C LYS A 606 -13.95 -42.46 -13.51
N TYR A 607 -15.25 -42.34 -13.35
CA TYR A 607 -15.88 -42.37 -12.03
C TYR A 607 -15.71 -43.71 -11.33
N ALA A 608 -15.98 -44.81 -12.05
CA ALA A 608 -15.82 -46.17 -11.51
C ALA A 608 -14.35 -46.47 -11.18
N GLU A 609 -13.41 -46.06 -12.06
CA GLU A 609 -11.96 -46.14 -11.81
C GLU A 609 -11.57 -45.45 -10.49
N LEU A 610 -11.95 -44.17 -10.33
CA LEU A 610 -11.65 -43.40 -9.12
C LEU A 610 -12.30 -43.98 -7.86
N TRP A 611 -13.55 -44.47 -7.99
CA TRP A 611 -14.27 -45.13 -6.90
C TRP A 611 -13.57 -46.39 -6.42
N HIS A 612 -13.22 -47.28 -7.35
CA HIS A 612 -12.55 -48.52 -7.00
C HIS A 612 -11.14 -48.29 -6.45
N ALA A 613 -10.42 -47.34 -6.98
CA ALA A 613 -9.12 -46.95 -6.45
C ALA A 613 -9.20 -46.51 -4.98
N GLN A 614 -10.22 -45.72 -4.61
CA GLN A 614 -10.43 -45.31 -3.21
C GLN A 614 -10.96 -46.45 -2.33
N ALA A 615 -11.87 -47.28 -2.81
CA ALA A 615 -12.44 -48.38 -2.06
C ALA A 615 -11.37 -49.44 -1.67
N GLN A 616 -10.38 -49.68 -2.50
CA GLN A 616 -9.26 -50.57 -2.19
C GLN A 616 -8.46 -50.18 -0.96
N TYR A 617 -8.34 -48.89 -0.67
CA TYR A 617 -7.64 -48.41 0.53
C TYR A 617 -8.42 -48.67 1.82
N TYR A 618 -9.75 -48.76 1.77
CA TYR A 618 -10.61 -49.01 2.94
C TYR A 618 -10.81 -50.51 3.17
N THR A 619 -10.76 -51.38 2.14
CA THR A 619 -10.92 -52.81 2.28
C THR A 619 -9.64 -53.55 2.67
N LYS A 620 -8.45 -52.99 2.43
CA LYS A 620 -7.16 -53.59 2.83
C LYS A 620 -6.80 -53.42 4.31
N GLN A 621 -7.63 -52.77 5.11
CA GLN A 621 -7.38 -52.55 6.55
C GLN A 621 -8.13 -53.54 7.47
N THR A 622 -8.75 -54.60 6.99
CA THR A 622 -9.14 -55.75 7.80
C THR A 622 -8.08 -56.83 7.61
N PRO A 623 -7.08 -56.99 8.51
CA PRO A 623 -6.32 -58.22 8.55
C PRO A 623 -7.27 -59.34 8.99
N ASP A 624 -7.21 -60.46 8.31
CA ASP A 624 -7.78 -61.71 8.76
C ASP A 624 -7.42 -61.99 10.22
N ALA A 625 -8.33 -61.69 11.14
CA ALA A 625 -8.29 -62.15 12.52
C ALA A 625 -9.31 -63.31 12.62
N ALA A 626 -8.94 -64.42 12.01
CA ALA A 626 -9.53 -65.73 12.33
C ALA A 626 -8.65 -66.83 11.68
N GLU A 627 -7.73 -67.35 12.52
CA GLU A 627 -7.28 -68.73 12.59
C GLU A 627 -5.91 -68.79 13.25
N ASN A 628 -5.92 -68.92 14.57
CA ASN A 628 -5.36 -70.03 15.37
C ASN A 628 -5.47 -69.70 16.88
#